data_2a5793bbd506634de2a10713bff0e397
#
_entry.id   2a5793bbd506634de2a10713bff0e397
#
_cell.length_a   1.000
_cell.length_b   1.000
_cell.length_c   1.000
_cell.angle_alpha   90.00
_cell.angle_beta   90.00
_cell.angle_gamma   90.00
#
_symmetry.space_group_name_H-M   'P 1'
#
loop_
_entity.id
_entity.type
_entity.pdbx_description
1 polymer ?
#
loop_
_entity_poly.entity_id
_entity_poly.type
_entity_poly.pdbx_seq_one_letter_code
_entity_poly.pdbx_strand_id
1 'polypeptide(L)'
;MTDHLAYRKKFGTLGPSTNTVVQPDFDDLRPAGVTNHYSRIAIPNDPVTDDASFLRLVENINLATLDAVDILRSCEMDYLVMGMSAATFWNGRSGAEKYLQMMTERAGVGVSCGSLATEAALNTLKAKRIAFMSPYFEVANEQVKRFYQDCGFTVVRDVCLKRPSPVKIAHTTDAMCRQAIKDIDGDDVDAIVQVGTNLSMIRLAAAAELFLGKPVIAINTATYWHALRACGIQDKRSGFGSLLEHH
;
A
#
# COMPACT_ATOMS: atom_id res chain seq x y z
N MET A 1 -18.45 -25.41 -7.04
CA MET A 1 -19.49 -24.35 -7.16
C MET A 1 -18.80 -23.03 -6.90
N THR A 2 -19.02 -22.01 -7.72
CA THR A 2 -18.50 -20.66 -7.50
C THR A 2 -19.40 -19.95 -6.47
N ASP A 3 -18.80 -19.12 -5.62
CA ASP A 3 -19.54 -18.25 -4.71
C ASP A 3 -20.47 -17.31 -5.52
N HIS A 4 -21.67 -17.06 -4.99
CA HIS A 4 -22.67 -16.26 -5.71
C HIS A 4 -22.24 -14.81 -5.92
N LEU A 5 -21.58 -14.19 -4.95
CA LEU A 5 -21.07 -12.82 -5.01
C LEU A 5 -19.63 -12.76 -5.53
N ALA A 6 -18.80 -13.69 -5.07
CA ALA A 6 -17.41 -13.80 -5.47
C ALA A 6 -17.21 -14.76 -6.66
N TYR A 7 -18.04 -14.62 -7.68
CA TYR A 7 -17.99 -15.53 -8.83
C TYR A 7 -16.70 -15.44 -9.65
N ARG A 8 -15.86 -14.45 -9.39
CA ARG A 8 -14.51 -14.34 -9.98
C ARG A 8 -13.43 -14.64 -8.96
N LYS A 9 -13.40 -13.93 -7.81
CA LYS A 9 -12.39 -14.11 -6.75
C LYS A 9 -12.87 -13.63 -5.38
N LYS A 10 -12.49 -14.35 -4.34
CA LYS A 10 -12.56 -13.95 -2.94
C LYS A 10 -11.20 -13.42 -2.50
N PHE A 11 -11.07 -12.14 -2.24
CA PHE A 11 -9.85 -11.59 -1.67
C PHE A 11 -9.94 -11.56 -0.15
N GLY A 12 -8.98 -12.20 0.51
CA GLY A 12 -8.68 -11.89 1.90
C GLY A 12 -7.95 -10.55 1.92
N THR A 13 -8.44 -9.61 2.71
CA THR A 13 -7.81 -8.29 2.88
C THR A 13 -7.49 -8.09 4.34
N LEU A 14 -6.33 -7.53 4.65
CA LEU A 14 -5.96 -7.27 6.04
C LEU A 14 -5.30 -5.92 6.21
N GLY A 15 -5.44 -5.36 7.40
CA GLY A 15 -4.78 -4.12 7.79
C GLY A 15 -4.83 -3.91 9.30
N PRO A 16 -4.00 -3.01 9.84
CA PRO A 16 -4.01 -2.69 11.27
C PRO A 16 -5.41 -2.33 11.78
N SER A 17 -5.74 -2.73 13.00
CA SER A 17 -7.04 -2.41 13.63
C SER A 17 -7.30 -0.91 13.75
N THR A 18 -6.25 -0.12 13.75
CA THR A 18 -6.28 1.35 13.76
C THR A 18 -6.46 1.98 12.37
N ASN A 19 -6.40 1.17 11.29
CA ASN A 19 -6.56 1.65 9.92
C ASN A 19 -8.04 1.72 9.55
N THR A 20 -8.50 2.89 9.14
CA THR A 20 -9.89 3.17 8.74
C THR A 20 -10.02 3.50 7.25
N VAL A 21 -8.93 3.49 6.51
CA VAL A 21 -8.86 3.90 5.09
C VAL A 21 -8.77 2.71 4.15
N VAL A 22 -7.97 1.70 4.49
CA VAL A 22 -7.66 0.62 3.55
C VAL A 22 -8.88 -0.22 3.15
N GLN A 23 -9.78 -0.50 4.08
CA GLN A 23 -10.97 -1.29 3.77
C GLN A 23 -11.89 -0.56 2.79
N PRO A 24 -12.34 0.70 3.02
CA PRO A 24 -13.14 1.43 2.04
C PRO A 24 -12.40 1.66 0.72
N ASP A 25 -11.08 1.92 0.74
CA ASP A 25 -10.29 2.06 -0.50
C ASP A 25 -10.35 0.78 -1.34
N PHE A 26 -10.13 -0.39 -0.73
CA PHE A 26 -10.18 -1.67 -1.44
C PHE A 26 -11.58 -2.01 -1.94
N ASP A 27 -12.63 -1.64 -1.20
CA ASP A 27 -14.01 -1.82 -1.64
C ASP A 27 -14.34 -0.91 -2.83
N ASP A 28 -13.81 0.31 -2.85
CA ASP A 28 -13.94 1.23 -3.98
C ASP A 28 -13.18 0.75 -5.24
N LEU A 29 -12.01 0.13 -5.05
CA LEU A 29 -11.18 -0.41 -6.13
C LEU A 29 -11.71 -1.73 -6.71
N ARG A 30 -12.64 -2.37 -6.05
CA ARG A 30 -13.14 -3.71 -6.34
C ARG A 30 -14.02 -3.74 -7.60
N PRO A 31 -13.73 -4.58 -8.61
CA PRO A 31 -14.64 -4.83 -9.73
C PRO A 31 -15.78 -5.79 -9.33
N ALA A 32 -16.83 -5.83 -10.13
CA ALA A 32 -17.92 -6.79 -9.95
C ALA A 32 -17.40 -8.24 -9.97
N GLY A 33 -17.95 -9.09 -9.10
CA GLY A 33 -17.58 -10.49 -8.97
C GLY A 33 -16.31 -10.75 -8.16
N VAL A 34 -15.67 -9.72 -7.65
CA VAL A 34 -14.62 -9.81 -6.62
C VAL A 34 -15.23 -9.39 -5.29
N THR A 35 -14.94 -10.09 -4.22
CA THR A 35 -15.34 -9.72 -2.85
C THR A 35 -14.13 -9.58 -1.95
N ASN A 36 -14.20 -8.63 -1.01
CA ASN A 36 -13.18 -8.42 0.02
C ASN A 36 -13.67 -8.96 1.36
N HIS A 37 -12.85 -9.77 2.02
CA HIS A 37 -13.09 -10.30 3.36
C HIS A 37 -12.00 -9.77 4.26
N TYR A 38 -12.37 -8.85 5.18
CA TYR A 38 -11.39 -8.05 5.91
C TYR A 38 -11.10 -8.62 7.30
N SER A 39 -9.82 -8.83 7.60
CA SER A 39 -9.33 -9.15 8.94
C SER A 39 -8.44 -8.02 9.47
N ARG A 40 -8.48 -7.80 10.78
CA ARG A 40 -7.74 -6.72 11.44
C ARG A 40 -6.52 -7.26 12.18
N ILE A 41 -5.36 -6.70 11.90
CA ILE A 41 -4.15 -6.91 12.69
C ILE A 41 -4.33 -6.13 14.00
N ALA A 42 -4.49 -6.84 15.11
CA ALA A 42 -4.75 -6.22 16.41
C ALA A 42 -3.51 -5.47 16.92
N ILE A 43 -3.56 -4.15 16.92
CA ILE A 43 -2.49 -3.29 17.46
C ILE A 43 -3.08 -2.18 18.32
N PRO A 44 -2.34 -1.71 19.36
CA PRO A 44 -2.72 -0.53 20.11
C PRO A 44 -2.59 0.74 19.27
N ASN A 45 -3.33 1.79 19.67
CA ASN A 45 -3.18 3.13 19.08
C ASN A 45 -2.24 3.98 19.95
N ASP A 46 -1.05 3.49 20.21
CA ASP A 46 -0.05 4.18 21.01
C ASP A 46 0.47 5.43 20.31
N PRO A 47 0.86 6.47 21.05
CA PRO A 47 1.52 7.63 20.48
C PRO A 47 2.81 7.24 19.75
N VAL A 48 3.00 7.83 18.57
CA VAL A 48 4.23 7.73 17.78
C VAL A 48 4.85 9.11 17.75
N THR A 49 5.92 9.31 18.52
CA THR A 49 6.56 10.61 18.74
C THR A 49 7.99 10.68 18.23
N ASP A 50 8.59 9.52 17.98
CA ASP A 50 9.98 9.36 17.59
C ASP A 50 10.20 8.02 16.84
N ASP A 51 11.41 7.81 16.36
CA ASP A 51 11.81 6.58 15.66
C ASP A 51 11.67 5.34 16.53
N ALA A 52 11.95 5.42 17.84
CA ALA A 52 11.86 4.28 18.74
C ALA A 52 10.42 3.81 18.94
N SER A 53 9.47 4.73 19.09
CA SER A 53 8.04 4.41 19.16
C SER A 53 7.50 3.88 17.83
N PHE A 54 8.04 4.35 16.71
CA PHE A 54 7.68 3.81 15.39
C PHE A 54 8.17 2.36 15.21
N LEU A 55 9.39 2.05 15.65
CA LEU A 55 9.92 0.68 15.59
C LEU A 55 9.07 -0.29 16.41
N ARG A 56 8.66 0.10 17.63
CA ARG A 56 7.73 -0.71 18.45
C ARG A 56 6.40 -0.95 17.75
N LEU A 57 5.86 0.06 17.05
CA LEU A 57 4.64 -0.11 16.25
C LEU A 57 4.81 -1.17 15.16
N VAL A 58 5.92 -1.13 14.41
CA VAL A 58 6.22 -2.13 13.36
C VAL A 58 6.36 -3.53 13.95
N GLU A 59 7.01 -3.67 15.11
CA GLU A 59 7.14 -4.95 15.81
C GLU A 59 5.78 -5.51 16.23
N ASN A 60 4.92 -4.69 16.84
CA ASN A 60 3.55 -5.08 17.20
C ASN A 60 2.74 -5.54 15.99
N ILE A 61 2.87 -4.85 14.86
CA ILE A 61 2.22 -5.24 13.60
C ILE A 61 2.72 -6.64 13.18
N ASN A 62 4.02 -6.86 13.16
CA ASN A 62 4.60 -8.13 12.72
C ASN A 62 4.13 -9.31 13.59
N LEU A 63 4.09 -9.14 14.91
CA LEU A 63 3.64 -10.16 15.85
C LEU A 63 2.15 -10.54 15.64
N ALA A 64 1.28 -9.56 15.38
CA ALA A 64 -0.16 -9.78 15.26
C ALA A 64 -0.62 -10.15 13.83
N THR A 65 0.24 -10.01 12.82
CA THR A 65 -0.16 -10.22 11.42
C THR A 65 -0.53 -11.66 11.12
N LEU A 66 0.19 -12.63 11.65
CA LEU A 66 -0.03 -14.05 11.36
C LEU A 66 -1.40 -14.53 11.86
N ASP A 67 -1.84 -14.08 13.04
CA ASP A 67 -3.16 -14.41 13.58
C ASP A 67 -4.27 -13.84 12.70
N ALA A 68 -4.08 -12.62 12.19
CA ALA A 68 -5.03 -12.01 11.27
C ALA A 68 -5.14 -12.76 9.93
N VAL A 69 -4.05 -13.33 9.44
CA VAL A 69 -4.04 -14.21 8.25
C VAL A 69 -4.80 -15.49 8.53
N ASP A 70 -4.59 -16.13 9.69
CA ASP A 70 -5.28 -17.39 10.04
C ASP A 70 -6.79 -17.23 10.09
N ILE A 71 -7.28 -16.09 10.59
CA ILE A 71 -8.71 -15.77 10.57
C ILE A 71 -9.25 -15.75 9.13
N LEU A 72 -8.50 -15.13 8.19
CA LEU A 72 -8.90 -15.05 6.78
C LEU A 72 -8.94 -16.40 6.06
N ARG A 73 -8.11 -17.35 6.47
CA ARG A 73 -8.10 -18.68 5.85
C ARG A 73 -9.45 -19.40 5.96
N SER A 74 -10.24 -19.11 6.99
CA SER A 74 -11.54 -19.73 7.20
C SER A 74 -12.60 -19.37 6.15
N CYS A 75 -12.43 -18.26 5.40
CA CYS A 75 -13.31 -17.93 4.28
C CYS A 75 -12.87 -18.53 2.94
N GLU A 76 -11.81 -19.37 2.94
CA GLU A 76 -11.26 -19.99 1.72
C GLU A 76 -10.95 -18.92 0.65
N MET A 77 -10.17 -17.89 1.03
CA MET A 77 -9.78 -16.82 0.12
C MET A 77 -8.95 -17.36 -1.05
N ASP A 78 -9.11 -16.77 -2.24
CA ASP A 78 -8.34 -17.11 -3.44
C ASP A 78 -6.98 -16.38 -3.49
N TYR A 79 -6.87 -15.24 -2.81
CA TYR A 79 -5.71 -14.36 -2.82
C TYR A 79 -5.70 -13.44 -1.61
N LEU A 80 -4.52 -13.07 -1.10
CA LEU A 80 -4.37 -12.16 0.03
C LEU A 80 -3.88 -10.79 -0.43
N VAL A 81 -4.57 -9.73 -0.03
CA VAL A 81 -4.21 -8.33 -0.32
C VAL A 81 -3.86 -7.63 0.99
N MET A 82 -2.59 -7.25 1.13
CA MET A 82 -2.10 -6.67 2.37
C MET A 82 -2.34 -5.16 2.42
N GLY A 83 -3.28 -4.72 3.26
CA GLY A 83 -3.54 -3.32 3.58
C GLY A 83 -2.64 -2.77 4.71
N MET A 84 -1.39 -3.22 4.73
CA MET A 84 -0.34 -2.77 5.64
C MET A 84 0.96 -2.67 4.86
N SER A 85 1.69 -1.57 5.00
CA SER A 85 2.86 -1.32 4.16
C SER A 85 4.17 -1.11 4.93
N ALA A 86 4.16 -0.57 6.14
CA ALA A 86 5.39 -0.23 6.84
C ALA A 86 6.39 -1.41 6.92
N ALA A 87 5.93 -2.57 7.40
CA ALA A 87 6.78 -3.75 7.54
C ALA A 87 7.25 -4.34 6.20
N THR A 88 6.52 -4.07 5.10
CA THR A 88 6.86 -4.63 3.77
C THR A 88 8.06 -3.95 3.11
N PHE A 89 8.54 -2.82 3.65
CA PHE A 89 9.73 -2.12 3.16
C PHE A 89 11.00 -2.45 3.95
N TRP A 90 10.88 -3.19 5.06
CA TRP A 90 12.00 -3.43 5.97
C TRP A 90 13.09 -4.29 5.36
N ASN A 91 14.34 -3.89 5.58
CA ASN A 91 15.54 -4.55 5.06
C ASN A 91 15.65 -4.57 3.53
N GLY A 92 15.10 -3.53 2.87
CA GLY A 92 15.18 -3.36 1.42
C GLY A 92 14.41 -4.43 0.64
N ARG A 93 14.76 -4.60 -0.64
CA ARG A 93 14.07 -5.51 -1.55
C ARG A 93 14.12 -6.97 -1.08
N SER A 94 15.27 -7.43 -0.65
CA SER A 94 15.45 -8.81 -0.14
C SER A 94 14.60 -9.07 1.12
N GLY A 95 14.43 -8.08 2.01
CA GLY A 95 13.55 -8.17 3.16
C GLY A 95 12.08 -8.25 2.76
N ALA A 96 11.66 -7.44 1.80
CA ALA A 96 10.31 -7.46 1.24
C ALA A 96 9.96 -8.83 0.62
N GLU A 97 10.88 -9.44 -0.13
CA GLU A 97 10.71 -10.77 -0.73
C GLU A 97 10.56 -11.86 0.34
N LYS A 98 11.40 -11.83 1.38
CA LYS A 98 11.29 -12.77 2.51
C LYS A 98 9.97 -12.61 3.27
N TYR A 99 9.54 -11.37 3.48
CA TYR A 99 8.26 -11.09 4.11
C TYR A 99 7.09 -11.60 3.25
N LEU A 100 7.11 -11.37 1.94
CA LEU A 100 6.11 -11.89 1.01
C LEU A 100 6.07 -13.42 1.03
N GLN A 101 7.24 -14.08 1.01
CA GLN A 101 7.33 -15.55 1.09
C GLN A 101 6.68 -16.08 2.37
N MET A 102 7.03 -15.52 3.53
CA MET A 102 6.45 -15.89 4.83
C MET A 102 4.92 -15.75 4.83
N MET A 103 4.40 -14.64 4.27
CA MET A 103 2.96 -14.42 4.15
C MET A 103 2.29 -15.41 3.20
N THR A 104 2.92 -15.71 2.07
CA THR A 104 2.42 -16.68 1.08
C THR A 104 2.35 -18.08 1.68
N GLU A 105 3.38 -18.51 2.40
CA GLU A 105 3.41 -19.80 3.10
C GLU A 105 2.30 -19.88 4.17
N ARG A 106 2.10 -18.80 4.96
CA ARG A 106 1.06 -18.77 5.99
C ARG A 106 -0.35 -18.72 5.40
N ALA A 107 -0.56 -17.92 4.36
CA ALA A 107 -1.87 -17.77 3.72
C ALA A 107 -2.27 -19.00 2.90
N GLY A 108 -1.29 -19.73 2.33
CA GLY A 108 -1.52 -20.83 1.41
C GLY A 108 -2.01 -20.40 0.02
N VAL A 109 -2.01 -19.11 -0.27
CA VAL A 109 -2.43 -18.49 -1.54
C VAL A 109 -1.46 -17.37 -1.92
N GLY A 110 -1.56 -16.86 -3.15
CA GLY A 110 -0.76 -15.71 -3.58
C GLY A 110 -1.05 -14.46 -2.74
N VAL A 111 -0.06 -13.58 -2.64
CA VAL A 111 -0.12 -12.37 -1.80
C VAL A 111 0.35 -11.15 -2.56
N SER A 112 -0.37 -10.03 -2.43
CA SER A 112 0.11 -8.70 -2.83
C SER A 112 0.43 -7.86 -1.60
N CYS A 113 1.62 -7.25 -1.58
CA CYS A 113 2.04 -6.31 -0.56
C CYS A 113 2.47 -4.98 -1.17
N GLY A 114 2.35 -3.90 -0.40
CA GLY A 114 2.50 -2.54 -0.92
C GLY A 114 3.85 -2.23 -1.55
N SER A 115 4.97 -2.71 -0.97
CA SER A 115 6.31 -2.48 -1.50
C SER A 115 6.51 -3.06 -2.90
N LEU A 116 6.29 -4.36 -3.07
CA LEU A 116 6.46 -5.04 -4.36
C LEU A 116 5.40 -4.63 -5.39
N ALA A 117 4.19 -4.30 -4.94
CA ALA A 117 3.15 -3.77 -5.82
C ALA A 117 3.50 -2.39 -6.38
N THR A 118 4.10 -1.51 -5.57
CA THR A 118 4.57 -0.20 -6.06
C THR A 118 5.80 -0.31 -6.96
N GLU A 119 6.71 -1.26 -6.70
CA GLU A 119 7.80 -1.62 -7.63
C GLU A 119 7.24 -2.03 -9.00
N ALA A 120 6.27 -2.96 -9.01
CA ALA A 120 5.62 -3.42 -10.24
C ALA A 120 4.90 -2.29 -10.99
N ALA A 121 4.20 -1.42 -10.26
CA ALA A 121 3.53 -0.24 -10.82
C ALA A 121 4.53 0.73 -11.48
N LEU A 122 5.62 1.08 -10.79
CA LEU A 122 6.66 1.96 -11.32
C LEU A 122 7.32 1.39 -12.59
N ASN A 123 7.58 0.08 -12.62
CA ASN A 123 8.12 -0.60 -13.80
C ASN A 123 7.12 -0.58 -14.96
N THR A 124 5.84 -0.82 -14.70
CA THR A 124 4.76 -0.76 -15.70
C THR A 124 4.65 0.64 -16.31
N LEU A 125 4.75 1.67 -15.48
CA LEU A 125 4.69 3.08 -15.88
C LEU A 125 6.04 3.62 -16.40
N LYS A 126 7.10 2.79 -16.42
CA LYS A 126 8.46 3.11 -16.92
C LYS A 126 9.12 4.26 -16.18
N ALA A 127 8.74 4.54 -14.95
CA ALA A 127 9.39 5.55 -14.11
C ALA A 127 10.77 5.06 -13.64
N LYS A 128 11.72 5.98 -13.50
CA LYS A 128 13.08 5.71 -13.00
C LYS A 128 13.46 6.62 -11.85
N ARG A 129 13.13 7.89 -11.94
CA ARG A 129 13.38 8.92 -10.93
C ARG A 129 12.09 9.17 -10.19
N ILE A 130 12.08 8.84 -8.91
CA ILE A 130 10.86 8.92 -8.10
C ILE A 130 11.03 9.88 -6.94
N ALA A 131 9.91 10.44 -6.51
CA ALA A 131 9.78 11.02 -5.20
C ALA A 131 8.68 10.29 -4.42
N PHE A 132 8.75 10.26 -3.09
CA PHE A 132 7.69 9.66 -2.30
C PHE A 132 7.33 10.45 -1.05
N MET A 133 6.09 10.29 -0.61
CA MET A 133 5.59 10.81 0.65
C MET A 133 5.07 9.69 1.54
N SER A 134 5.24 9.84 2.84
CA SER A 134 4.73 8.87 3.82
C SER A 134 4.19 9.57 5.08
N PRO A 135 3.33 8.88 5.85
CA PRO A 135 2.90 9.35 7.16
C PRO A 135 3.92 9.06 8.27
N TYR A 136 5.06 8.48 7.93
CA TYR A 136 6.03 7.89 8.84
C TYR A 136 7.01 8.90 9.42
N PHE A 137 7.92 8.39 10.25
CA PHE A 137 9.12 9.03 10.74
C PHE A 137 10.33 8.65 9.87
N GLU A 138 11.46 9.33 10.07
CA GLU A 138 12.65 9.20 9.24
C GLU A 138 13.16 7.77 9.15
N VAL A 139 13.19 7.04 10.26
CA VAL A 139 13.66 5.64 10.30
C VAL A 139 12.91 4.75 9.29
N ALA A 140 11.62 5.00 9.09
CA ALA A 140 10.84 4.24 8.13
C ALA A 140 11.02 4.77 6.70
N ASN A 141 11.15 6.08 6.51
CA ASN A 141 11.45 6.62 5.18
C ASN A 141 12.80 6.12 4.65
N GLU A 142 13.81 5.97 5.51
CA GLU A 142 15.09 5.37 5.11
C GLU A 142 14.92 3.91 4.65
N GLN A 143 14.02 3.13 5.26
CA GLN A 143 13.72 1.78 4.78
C GLN A 143 12.98 1.79 3.43
N VAL A 144 12.03 2.71 3.23
CA VAL A 144 11.34 2.90 1.96
C VAL A 144 12.32 3.32 0.86
N LYS A 145 13.19 4.26 1.15
CA LYS A 145 14.23 4.76 0.24
C LYS A 145 15.19 3.64 -0.17
N ARG A 146 15.70 2.90 0.82
CA ARG A 146 16.56 1.73 0.58
C ARG A 146 15.87 0.72 -0.32
N PHE A 147 14.60 0.40 -0.05
CA PHE A 147 13.84 -0.54 -0.87
C PHE A 147 13.80 -0.11 -2.35
N TYR A 148 13.44 1.15 -2.63
CA TYR A 148 13.37 1.62 -4.02
C TYR A 148 14.75 1.69 -4.68
N GLN A 149 15.79 2.04 -3.94
CA GLN A 149 17.17 2.00 -4.45
C GLN A 149 17.62 0.58 -4.77
N ASP A 150 17.32 -0.40 -3.92
CA ASP A 150 17.59 -1.82 -4.18
C ASP A 150 16.84 -2.33 -5.43
N CYS A 151 15.66 -1.77 -5.73
CA CYS A 151 14.88 -2.05 -6.94
C CYS A 151 15.41 -1.31 -8.20
N GLY A 152 16.45 -0.50 -8.07
CA GLY A 152 17.07 0.24 -9.18
C GLY A 152 16.40 1.57 -9.54
N PHE A 153 15.57 2.13 -8.64
CA PHE A 153 15.02 3.47 -8.79
C PHE A 153 15.94 4.52 -8.16
N THR A 154 15.95 5.71 -8.76
CA THR A 154 16.58 6.89 -8.15
C THR A 154 15.54 7.61 -7.30
N VAL A 155 15.70 7.61 -5.99
CA VAL A 155 14.87 8.42 -5.09
C VAL A 155 15.44 9.84 -5.06
N VAL A 156 14.72 10.77 -5.68
CA VAL A 156 15.16 12.17 -5.83
C VAL A 156 14.84 12.96 -4.55
N ARG A 157 13.64 12.78 -3.98
CA ARG A 157 13.14 13.46 -2.78
C ARG A 157 12.19 12.57 -2.01
N ASP A 158 12.08 12.83 -0.71
CA ASP A 158 11.04 12.23 0.13
C ASP A 158 10.57 13.22 1.20
N VAL A 159 9.36 12.99 1.71
CA VAL A 159 8.79 13.76 2.82
C VAL A 159 8.12 12.87 3.84
N CYS A 160 8.43 13.12 5.13
CA CYS A 160 7.81 12.51 6.30
C CYS A 160 6.70 13.40 6.86
N LEU A 161 5.46 12.93 6.90
CA LEU A 161 4.36 13.68 7.53
C LEU A 161 4.29 13.50 9.05
N LYS A 162 5.07 12.59 9.63
CA LYS A 162 5.24 12.34 11.07
C LYS A 162 3.93 12.34 11.85
N ARG A 163 3.01 11.46 11.45
CA ARG A 163 1.69 11.43 12.10
C ARG A 163 1.80 10.86 13.51
N PRO A 164 1.16 11.52 14.53
CA PRO A 164 1.45 11.29 15.94
C PRO A 164 0.86 9.99 16.52
N SER A 165 0.07 9.24 15.76
CA SER A 165 -0.39 7.89 16.11
C SER A 165 -0.93 7.17 14.87
N PRO A 166 -1.07 5.83 14.91
CA PRO A 166 -1.61 5.06 13.79
C PRO A 166 -2.98 5.55 13.30
N VAL A 167 -3.91 5.86 14.21
CA VAL A 167 -5.24 6.40 13.85
C VAL A 167 -5.13 7.79 13.23
N LYS A 168 -4.20 8.63 13.71
CA LYS A 168 -4.04 10.01 13.21
C LYS A 168 -3.49 10.08 11.79
N ILE A 169 -3.00 8.99 11.23
CA ILE A 169 -2.64 8.90 9.82
C ILE A 169 -3.88 9.20 8.95
N ALA A 170 -5.03 8.58 9.25
CA ALA A 170 -6.28 8.81 8.54
C ALA A 170 -6.84 10.24 8.68
N HIS A 171 -6.36 11.01 9.68
CA HIS A 171 -6.75 12.42 9.89
C HIS A 171 -5.85 13.40 9.10
N THR A 172 -4.94 12.92 8.26
CA THR A 172 -4.17 13.79 7.38
C THR A 172 -5.11 14.39 6.33
N THR A 173 -5.13 15.71 6.25
CA THR A 173 -6.05 16.40 5.35
C THR A 173 -5.56 16.40 3.92
N ASP A 174 -6.47 16.52 2.95
CA ASP A 174 -6.12 16.70 1.53
C ASP A 174 -5.18 17.88 1.31
N ALA A 175 -5.34 18.95 2.08
CA ALA A 175 -4.46 20.13 1.98
C ALA A 175 -3.02 19.77 2.34
N MET A 176 -2.81 18.96 3.39
CA MET A 176 -1.46 18.48 3.77
C MET A 176 -0.89 17.55 2.70
N CYS A 177 -1.71 16.65 2.16
CA CYS A 177 -1.27 15.75 1.09
C CYS A 177 -0.91 16.50 -0.19
N ARG A 178 -1.72 17.50 -0.59
CA ARG A 178 -1.42 18.37 -1.73
C ARG A 178 -0.15 19.18 -1.53
N GLN A 179 0.10 19.68 -0.31
CA GLN A 179 1.34 20.39 -0.02
C GLN A 179 2.54 19.46 -0.12
N ALA A 180 2.47 18.27 0.47
CA ALA A 180 3.52 17.26 0.39
C ALA A 180 3.85 16.87 -1.07
N ILE A 181 2.83 16.70 -1.92
CA ILE A 181 3.03 16.45 -3.36
C ILE A 181 3.81 17.61 -4.01
N LYS A 182 3.41 18.86 -3.75
CA LYS A 182 4.10 20.05 -4.29
C LYS A 182 5.55 20.15 -3.83
N ASP A 183 5.83 19.80 -2.58
CA ASP A 183 7.16 19.90 -1.99
C ASP A 183 8.15 18.90 -2.62
N ILE A 184 7.65 17.77 -3.13
CA ILE A 184 8.49 16.71 -3.71
C ILE A 184 8.41 16.62 -5.24
N ASP A 185 7.51 17.35 -5.89
CA ASP A 185 7.43 17.40 -7.35
C ASP A 185 8.58 18.19 -7.98
N GLY A 186 8.85 17.97 -9.26
CA GLY A 186 9.85 18.67 -10.06
C GLY A 186 10.06 17.98 -11.41
N ASP A 187 10.70 18.68 -12.35
CA ASP A 187 11.00 18.15 -13.70
C ASP A 187 11.99 16.98 -13.68
N ASP A 188 12.67 16.80 -12.57
CA ASP A 188 13.59 15.69 -12.31
C ASP A 188 12.92 14.45 -11.71
N VAL A 189 11.58 14.43 -11.56
CA VAL A 189 10.78 13.34 -11.02
C VAL A 189 9.86 12.77 -12.10
N ASP A 190 9.98 11.48 -12.38
CA ASP A 190 9.15 10.77 -13.35
C ASP A 190 7.81 10.32 -12.76
N ALA A 191 7.77 9.99 -11.46
CA ALA A 191 6.57 9.59 -10.74
C ALA A 191 6.65 9.92 -9.24
N ILE A 192 5.49 10.14 -8.62
CA ILE A 192 5.37 10.32 -7.18
C ILE A 192 4.68 9.09 -6.59
N VAL A 193 5.20 8.56 -5.47
CA VAL A 193 4.59 7.44 -4.75
C VAL A 193 4.11 7.89 -3.37
N GLN A 194 2.86 7.62 -3.06
CA GLN A 194 2.37 7.75 -1.69
C GLN A 194 2.47 6.39 -0.98
N VAL A 195 3.20 6.36 0.12
CA VAL A 195 3.39 5.20 0.99
C VAL A 195 2.56 5.37 2.26
N GLY A 196 2.09 4.27 2.85
CA GLY A 196 1.28 4.29 4.07
C GLY A 196 -0.22 4.10 3.80
N THR A 197 -0.71 2.90 4.07
CA THR A 197 -2.05 2.43 3.68
C THR A 197 -3.22 3.12 4.42
N ASN A 198 -2.96 3.78 5.56
CA ASN A 198 -3.97 4.55 6.29
C ASN A 198 -4.03 6.02 5.86
N LEU A 199 -3.33 6.42 4.80
CA LEU A 199 -3.38 7.75 4.23
C LEU A 199 -4.35 7.74 3.03
N SER A 200 -5.46 8.48 3.12
CA SER A 200 -6.50 8.47 2.08
C SER A 200 -6.03 9.18 0.81
N MET A 201 -5.62 8.44 -0.20
CA MET A 201 -4.96 9.00 -1.39
C MET A 201 -5.45 8.47 -2.73
N ILE A 202 -6.27 7.40 -2.78
CA ILE A 202 -6.63 6.78 -4.07
C ILE A 202 -7.30 7.75 -5.06
N ARG A 203 -8.11 8.69 -4.56
CA ARG A 203 -8.77 9.72 -5.39
C ARG A 203 -7.90 10.95 -5.58
N LEU A 204 -7.19 11.37 -4.53
CA LEU A 204 -6.32 12.55 -4.61
C LEU A 204 -5.12 12.30 -5.53
N ALA A 205 -4.53 11.09 -5.50
CA ALA A 205 -3.46 10.71 -6.41
C ALA A 205 -3.91 10.77 -7.87
N ALA A 206 -5.07 10.20 -8.19
CA ALA A 206 -5.65 10.26 -9.54
C ALA A 206 -5.89 11.72 -10.00
N ALA A 207 -6.39 12.58 -9.11
CA ALA A 207 -6.57 13.99 -9.41
C ALA A 207 -5.22 14.71 -9.63
N ALA A 208 -4.19 14.36 -8.84
CA ALA A 208 -2.88 14.96 -8.96
C ALA A 208 -2.20 14.64 -10.31
N GLU A 209 -2.37 13.45 -10.84
CA GLU A 209 -1.88 13.08 -12.18
C GLU A 209 -2.35 14.06 -13.27
N LEU A 210 -3.59 14.55 -13.18
CA LEU A 210 -4.16 15.49 -14.16
C LEU A 210 -3.45 16.85 -14.17
N PHE A 211 -2.97 17.31 -13.00
CA PHE A 211 -2.28 18.59 -12.87
C PHE A 211 -0.78 18.49 -13.13
N LEU A 212 -0.19 17.35 -12.73
CA LEU A 212 1.26 17.18 -12.80
C LEU A 212 1.70 16.60 -14.16
N GLY A 213 0.80 15.98 -14.91
CA GLY A 213 1.14 15.32 -16.18
C GLY A 213 2.11 14.14 -16.01
N LYS A 214 2.16 13.55 -14.82
CA LYS A 214 2.99 12.39 -14.47
C LYS A 214 2.27 11.46 -13.48
N PRO A 215 2.65 10.17 -13.40
CA PRO A 215 2.03 9.24 -12.46
C PRO A 215 2.16 9.67 -11.00
N VAL A 216 1.06 9.56 -10.26
CA VAL A 216 1.00 9.68 -8.81
C VAL A 216 0.36 8.41 -8.25
N ILE A 217 1.15 7.56 -7.64
CA ILE A 217 0.77 6.20 -7.27
C ILE A 217 0.38 6.17 -5.79
N ALA A 218 -0.92 5.96 -5.50
CA ALA A 218 -1.35 5.61 -4.16
C ALA A 218 -1.03 4.13 -3.89
N ILE A 219 -0.42 3.82 -2.74
CA ILE A 219 -0.03 2.45 -2.41
C ILE A 219 -1.22 1.48 -2.37
N ASN A 220 -2.40 1.93 -1.92
CA ASN A 220 -3.60 1.11 -1.90
C ASN A 220 -4.06 0.77 -3.32
N THR A 221 -3.99 1.72 -4.25
CA THR A 221 -4.28 1.48 -5.68
C THR A 221 -3.30 0.45 -6.26
N ALA A 222 -2.00 0.64 -6.05
CA ALA A 222 -0.98 -0.27 -6.57
C ALA A 222 -1.13 -1.70 -6.01
N THR A 223 -1.37 -1.82 -4.69
CA THR A 223 -1.52 -3.13 -4.04
C THR A 223 -2.74 -3.88 -4.56
N TYR A 224 -3.86 -3.20 -4.73
CA TYR A 224 -5.08 -3.82 -5.23
C TYR A 224 -4.99 -4.13 -6.73
N TRP A 225 -4.44 -3.21 -7.54
CA TRP A 225 -4.15 -3.43 -8.94
C TRP A 225 -3.27 -4.67 -9.15
N HIS A 226 -2.20 -4.80 -8.38
CA HIS A 226 -1.30 -5.95 -8.45
C HIS A 226 -2.03 -7.28 -8.17
N ALA A 227 -2.89 -7.29 -7.14
CA ALA A 227 -3.70 -8.46 -6.81
C ALA A 227 -4.67 -8.84 -7.95
N LEU A 228 -5.34 -7.86 -8.55
CA LEU A 228 -6.22 -8.08 -9.70
C LEU A 228 -5.44 -8.71 -10.85
N ARG A 229 -4.28 -8.14 -11.23
CA ARG A 229 -3.46 -8.62 -12.35
C ARG A 229 -2.88 -10.02 -12.08
N ALA A 230 -2.41 -10.28 -10.86
CA ALA A 230 -1.95 -11.60 -10.43
C ALA A 230 -3.06 -12.68 -10.51
N CYS A 231 -4.31 -12.29 -10.34
CA CYS A 231 -5.47 -13.16 -10.48
C CYS A 231 -6.06 -13.22 -11.91
N GLY A 232 -5.40 -12.63 -12.90
CA GLY A 232 -5.86 -12.60 -14.29
C GLY A 232 -7.04 -11.65 -14.56
N ILE A 233 -7.38 -10.78 -13.62
CA ILE A 233 -8.47 -9.79 -13.75
C ILE A 233 -7.92 -8.53 -14.41
N GLN A 234 -8.36 -8.24 -15.63
CA GLN A 234 -7.86 -7.15 -16.47
C GLN A 234 -8.81 -5.94 -16.52
N ASP A 235 -9.77 -5.84 -15.61
CA ASP A 235 -10.71 -4.73 -15.56
C ASP A 235 -9.98 -3.40 -15.40
N LYS A 236 -10.33 -2.44 -16.23
CA LYS A 236 -9.85 -1.07 -16.19
C LYS A 236 -10.85 -0.21 -15.44
N ARG A 237 -10.37 0.68 -14.59
CA ARG A 237 -11.23 1.49 -13.73
C ARG A 237 -10.78 2.93 -13.72
N SER A 238 -11.65 3.81 -14.21
CA SER A 238 -11.43 5.26 -14.24
C SER A 238 -11.59 5.90 -12.86
N GLY A 239 -10.86 6.99 -12.65
CA GLY A 239 -10.91 7.78 -11.43
C GLY A 239 -10.01 7.26 -10.29
N PHE A 240 -9.07 6.36 -10.61
CA PHE A 240 -8.08 5.82 -9.68
C PHE A 240 -6.63 5.95 -10.17
N GLY A 241 -6.43 6.77 -11.19
CA GLY A 241 -5.13 7.04 -11.81
C GLY A 241 -4.80 6.15 -13.00
N SER A 242 -3.78 6.55 -13.73
CA SER A 242 -3.35 5.94 -14.99
C SER A 242 -3.03 4.45 -14.89
N LEU A 243 -2.56 4.00 -13.71
CA LEU A 243 -2.25 2.59 -13.46
C LEU A 243 -3.47 1.69 -13.63
N LEU A 244 -4.62 2.02 -13.04
CA LEU A 244 -5.86 1.24 -13.16
C LEU A 244 -6.66 1.54 -14.43
N GLU A 245 -6.45 2.71 -15.05
CA GLU A 245 -7.14 3.08 -16.28
C GLU A 245 -6.53 2.45 -17.53
N HIS A 246 -5.21 2.23 -17.53
CA HIS A 246 -4.52 1.82 -18.75
C HIS A 246 -3.82 0.46 -18.65
N HIS A 247 -3.52 0.02 -17.46
CA HIS A 247 -2.75 -1.19 -17.18
C HIS A 247 -3.53 -2.15 -16.27
#